data_515b74cc584c332e33756aedead93e4f
#
_entry.id   515b74cc584c332e33756aedead93e4f
#
_cell.length_a   1.000
_cell.length_b   1.000
_cell.length_c   1.000
_cell.angle_alpha   90.00
_cell.angle_beta   90.00
_cell.angle_gamma   90.00
#
_symmetry.space_group_name_H-M   'P 1'
#
loop_
_entity.id
_entity.type
_entity.pdbx_description
1 polymer ?
#
loop_
_entity_poly.entity_id
_entity_poly.type
_entity_poly.pdbx_seq_one_letter_code
_entity_poly.pdbx_strand_id
1 'polypeptide(L)'
;MYENFLPDRLAELRMQKGISARDMSLSLGQANNYINTIENKKSLPSMQSFFYICEFLNVTPQEFFDGENTNPQMLKELICEAKKLDYTALTHILGIMKALNKQK
;
A
#
# COMPACT_ATOMS: atom_id res chain seq x y z
N MET A 1 0.61 -15.36 11.34
CA MET A 1 -0.36 -14.79 10.39
C MET A 1 0.09 -13.44 9.85
N TYR A 2 -0.05 -12.36 10.61
CA TYR A 2 0.38 -11.03 10.13
C TYR A 2 1.90 -10.90 10.03
N GLU A 3 2.63 -11.63 10.86
CA GLU A 3 4.09 -11.63 10.82
C GLU A 3 4.65 -12.22 9.51
N ASN A 4 3.88 -13.07 8.83
CA ASN A 4 4.25 -13.57 7.51
C ASN A 4 3.70 -12.69 6.39
N PHE A 5 2.53 -12.07 6.63
CA PHE A 5 1.91 -11.16 5.66
C PHE A 5 2.73 -9.89 5.47
N LEU A 6 3.22 -9.30 6.56
CA LEU A 6 3.90 -8.01 6.53
C LEU A 6 5.12 -7.99 5.59
N PRO A 7 6.04 -8.98 5.65
CA PRO A 7 7.19 -8.98 4.74
C PRO A 7 6.81 -9.00 3.27
N ASP A 8 5.84 -9.83 2.90
CA ASP A 8 5.42 -9.97 1.52
C ASP A 8 4.70 -8.72 1.03
N ARG A 9 3.85 -8.15 1.88
CA ARG A 9 3.14 -6.90 1.57
C ARG A 9 4.10 -5.73 1.39
N LEU A 10 5.11 -5.65 2.27
CA LEU A 10 6.14 -4.61 2.17
C LEU A 10 6.87 -4.70 0.83
N ALA A 11 7.28 -5.90 0.43
CA ALA A 11 7.96 -6.11 -0.85
C ALA A 11 7.06 -5.70 -2.02
N GLU A 12 5.78 -6.08 -1.97
CA GLU A 12 4.81 -5.74 -3.02
C GLU A 12 4.69 -4.21 -3.19
N LEU A 13 4.46 -3.51 -2.09
CA LEU A 13 4.28 -2.05 -2.13
C LEU A 13 5.57 -1.34 -2.52
N ARG A 14 6.72 -1.84 -2.06
CA ARG A 14 8.02 -1.29 -2.43
C ARG A 14 8.27 -1.43 -3.93
N MET A 15 7.98 -2.60 -4.49
CA MET A 15 8.16 -2.84 -5.93
C MET A 15 7.23 -1.99 -6.77
N GLN A 16 5.99 -1.77 -6.30
CA GLN A 16 5.06 -0.87 -6.99
C GLN A 16 5.59 0.55 -7.03
N LYS A 17 6.29 0.97 -5.98
CA LYS A 17 6.91 2.29 -5.93
C LYS A 17 8.17 2.37 -6.80
N GLY A 18 8.72 1.24 -7.20
CA GLY A 18 9.89 1.19 -8.07
C GLY A 18 11.21 1.50 -7.39
N ILE A 19 11.31 1.20 -6.09
CA ILE A 19 12.52 1.49 -5.31
C ILE A 19 13.14 0.19 -4.79
N SER A 20 14.48 0.14 -4.75
CA SER A 20 15.19 -1.02 -4.21
C SER A 20 15.07 -1.06 -2.69
N ALA A 21 15.23 -2.26 -2.11
CA ALA A 21 15.22 -2.42 -0.66
C ALA A 21 16.33 -1.59 0.00
N ARG A 22 17.50 -1.55 -0.63
CA ARG A 22 18.62 -0.75 -0.13
C ARG A 22 18.29 0.74 -0.11
N ASP A 23 17.77 1.26 -1.22
CA ASP A 23 17.47 2.70 -1.32
C ASP A 23 16.36 3.09 -0.35
N MET A 24 15.35 2.25 -0.19
CA MET A 24 14.30 2.49 0.80
C MET A 24 14.86 2.51 2.22
N SER A 25 15.75 1.57 2.54
CA SER A 25 16.39 1.53 3.86
C SER A 25 17.14 2.82 4.16
N LEU A 26 17.94 3.29 3.21
CA LEU A 26 18.71 4.52 3.37
C LEU A 26 17.79 5.75 3.46
N SER A 27 16.72 5.79 2.67
CA SER A 27 15.75 6.89 2.72
C SER A 27 15.06 6.97 4.07
N LEU A 28 14.90 5.83 4.75
CA LEU A 28 14.31 5.79 6.09
C LEU A 28 15.31 6.09 7.21
N GLY A 29 16.57 6.38 6.85
CA GLY A 29 17.62 6.64 7.83
C GLY A 29 18.10 5.39 8.54
N GLN A 30 17.95 4.23 7.93
CA GLN A 30 18.32 2.94 8.49
C GLN A 30 19.56 2.38 7.80
N ALA A 31 20.08 1.27 8.33
CA ALA A 31 21.17 0.56 7.69
C ALA A 31 20.71 0.03 6.33
N ASN A 32 21.67 -0.15 5.41
CA ASN A 32 21.34 -0.48 4.01
C ASN A 32 20.62 -1.82 3.83
N ASN A 33 20.69 -2.72 4.81
CA ASN A 33 20.02 -4.03 4.76
C ASN A 33 18.72 -4.09 5.58
N TYR A 34 18.24 -2.95 6.10
CA TYR A 34 17.12 -2.92 7.02
C TYR A 34 15.85 -3.51 6.40
N ILE A 35 15.44 -3.01 5.24
CA ILE A 35 14.23 -3.48 4.56
C ILE A 35 14.39 -4.93 4.12
N ASN A 36 15.55 -5.27 3.58
CA ASN A 36 15.83 -6.65 3.14
C ASN A 36 15.71 -7.66 4.29
N THR A 37 16.16 -7.28 5.48
CA THR A 37 16.06 -8.12 6.67
C THR A 37 14.59 -8.37 7.04
N ILE A 38 13.73 -7.35 6.93
CA ILE A 38 12.29 -7.50 7.18
C ILE A 38 11.65 -8.38 6.11
N GLU A 39 11.94 -8.13 4.84
CA GLU A 39 11.34 -8.88 3.73
C GLU A 39 11.76 -10.35 3.75
N ASN A 40 12.94 -10.64 4.28
CA ASN A 40 13.42 -12.02 4.43
C ASN A 40 12.93 -12.68 5.72
N LYS A 41 12.01 -12.05 6.42
CA LYS A 41 11.35 -12.61 7.62
C LYS A 41 12.28 -12.84 8.78
N LYS A 42 13.40 -12.09 8.82
CA LYS A 42 14.41 -12.21 9.90
C LYS A 42 14.11 -11.28 11.07
N SER A 43 13.35 -10.22 10.84
CA SER A 43 12.95 -9.29 11.90
C SER A 43 11.66 -8.59 11.52
N LEU A 44 10.99 -7.99 12.51
CA LEU A 44 9.85 -7.13 12.30
C LEU A 44 10.23 -5.70 12.67
N PRO A 45 9.64 -4.70 12.03
CA PRO A 45 9.90 -3.31 12.41
C PRO A 45 9.25 -3.01 13.77
N SER A 46 9.82 -2.04 14.50
CA SER A 46 9.10 -1.46 15.63
C SER A 46 7.85 -0.76 15.11
N MET A 47 6.89 -0.50 16.01
CA MET A 47 5.67 0.21 15.62
C MET A 47 5.99 1.57 15.03
N GLN A 48 6.92 2.31 15.64
CA GLN A 48 7.32 3.61 15.11
C GLN A 48 7.93 3.50 13.72
N SER A 49 8.83 2.55 13.52
CA SER A 49 9.43 2.32 12.21
C SER A 49 8.40 1.90 11.18
N PHE A 50 7.41 1.10 11.59
CA PHE A 50 6.32 0.71 10.71
C PHE A 50 5.52 1.92 10.23
N PHE A 51 5.24 2.88 11.12
CA PHE A 51 4.55 4.10 10.72
C PHE A 51 5.37 4.90 9.70
N TYR A 52 6.68 4.98 9.88
CA TYR A 52 7.56 5.64 8.89
C TYR A 52 7.54 4.91 7.55
N ILE A 53 7.51 3.58 7.57
CA ILE A 53 7.39 2.79 6.35
C ILE A 53 6.09 3.13 5.62
N CYS A 54 4.97 3.20 6.34
CA CYS A 54 3.69 3.56 5.76
C CYS A 54 3.72 4.97 5.15
N GLU A 55 4.30 5.93 5.87
CA GLU A 55 4.43 7.30 5.36
C GLU A 55 5.26 7.33 4.08
N PHE A 56 6.38 6.61 4.07
CA PHE A 56 7.25 6.54 2.89
C PHE A 56 6.50 5.95 1.69
N LEU A 57 5.71 4.91 1.92
CA LEU A 57 4.93 4.26 0.86
C LEU A 57 3.63 5.00 0.53
N ASN A 58 3.33 6.06 1.26
CA ASN A 58 2.12 6.86 1.09
C ASN A 58 0.84 6.02 1.25
N VAL A 59 0.84 5.16 2.25
CA VAL A 59 -0.32 4.35 2.63
C VAL A 59 -0.60 4.53 4.11
N THR A 60 -1.85 4.32 4.51
CA THR A 60 -2.19 4.23 5.93
C THR A 60 -1.84 2.82 6.42
N PRO A 61 -1.70 2.62 7.74
CA PRO A 61 -1.56 1.26 8.27
C PRO A 61 -2.69 0.33 7.85
N GLN A 62 -3.92 0.84 7.77
CA GLN A 62 -5.07 0.06 7.30
C GLN A 62 -4.88 -0.38 5.84
N GLU A 63 -4.48 0.54 4.98
CA GLU A 63 -4.22 0.25 3.57
C GLU A 63 -3.07 -0.74 3.41
N PHE A 64 -2.05 -0.63 4.26
CA PHE A 64 -0.92 -1.55 4.23
C PHE A 64 -1.40 -2.99 4.44
N PHE A 65 -2.29 -3.22 5.39
CA PHE A 65 -2.78 -4.57 5.71
C PHE A 65 -3.97 -5.01 4.86
N ASP A 66 -4.42 -4.20 3.91
CA ASP A 66 -5.47 -4.59 2.98
C ASP A 66 -4.85 -5.33 1.80
N GLY A 67 -4.70 -6.64 1.92
CA GLY A 67 -4.05 -7.49 0.92
C GLY A 67 -4.78 -7.56 -0.40
N GLU A 68 -6.06 -7.19 -0.44
CA GLU A 68 -6.83 -7.14 -1.68
C GLU A 68 -6.63 -5.83 -2.44
N ASN A 69 -6.11 -4.82 -1.76
CA ASN A 69 -5.83 -3.53 -2.37
C ASN A 69 -4.40 -3.51 -2.91
N THR A 70 -4.22 -3.99 -4.13
CA THR A 70 -2.90 -4.07 -4.77
C THR A 70 -2.39 -2.72 -5.27
N ASN A 71 -3.27 -1.71 -5.35
CA ASN A 71 -2.93 -0.37 -5.81
C ASN A 71 -3.51 0.70 -4.86
N PRO A 72 -2.98 0.79 -3.62
CA PRO A 72 -3.57 1.72 -2.63
C PRO A 72 -3.53 3.17 -3.07
N GLN A 73 -2.48 3.61 -3.75
CA GLN A 73 -2.38 4.98 -4.22
C GLN A 73 -3.42 5.30 -5.29
N MET A 74 -3.59 4.40 -6.24
CA MET A 74 -4.59 4.56 -7.31
C MET A 74 -6.00 4.59 -6.74
N LEU A 75 -6.31 3.70 -5.81
CA LEU A 75 -7.63 3.66 -5.16
C LEU A 75 -7.87 4.94 -4.36
N LYS A 76 -6.85 5.45 -3.67
CA LYS A 76 -6.95 6.69 -2.92
C LYS A 76 -7.29 7.87 -3.82
N GLU A 77 -6.63 7.97 -4.96
CA GLU A 77 -6.91 9.02 -5.96
C GLU A 77 -8.33 8.91 -6.48
N LEU A 78 -8.78 7.68 -6.77
CA LEU A 78 -10.13 7.42 -7.25
C LEU A 78 -11.18 7.88 -6.23
N ILE A 79 -10.96 7.56 -4.95
CA ILE A 79 -11.87 7.99 -3.87
C ILE A 79 -11.88 9.51 -3.74
N CYS A 80 -10.72 10.16 -3.81
CA CYS A 80 -10.64 11.61 -3.72
C CYS A 80 -11.45 12.28 -4.84
N GLU A 81 -11.33 11.79 -6.06
CA GLU A 81 -12.08 12.33 -7.18
C GLU A 81 -13.58 12.03 -7.04
N ALA A 82 -13.92 10.83 -6.56
CA ALA A 82 -15.32 10.45 -6.36
C ALA A 82 -16.02 11.36 -5.36
N LYS A 83 -15.31 11.81 -4.32
CA LYS A 83 -15.87 12.69 -3.30
C LYS A 83 -16.29 14.06 -3.84
N LYS A 84 -15.76 14.47 -4.99
CA LYS A 84 -16.11 15.75 -5.63
C LYS A 84 -17.35 15.67 -6.49
N LEU A 85 -17.86 14.46 -6.75
CA LEU A 85 -19.01 14.25 -7.63
C LEU A 85 -20.32 14.41 -6.86
N ASP A 86 -21.37 14.84 -7.56
CA ASP A 86 -22.73 14.89 -6.99
C ASP A 86 -23.34 13.48 -6.99
N TYR A 87 -24.55 13.38 -6.42
CA TYR A 87 -25.23 12.09 -6.28
C TYR A 87 -25.47 11.43 -7.64
N THR A 88 -25.91 12.20 -8.63
CA THR A 88 -26.23 11.67 -9.96
C THR A 88 -24.99 11.08 -10.63
N ALA A 89 -23.88 11.83 -10.62
CA ALA A 89 -22.63 11.37 -11.21
C ALA A 89 -22.08 10.12 -10.48
N LEU A 90 -22.14 10.11 -9.14
CA LEU A 90 -21.72 8.95 -8.36
C LEU A 90 -22.55 7.70 -8.70
N THR A 91 -23.87 7.87 -8.89
CA THR A 91 -24.74 6.77 -9.27
C THR A 91 -24.32 6.16 -10.60
N HIS A 92 -23.97 6.99 -11.57
CA HIS A 92 -23.53 6.54 -12.88
C HIS A 92 -22.20 5.80 -12.80
N ILE A 93 -21.22 6.36 -12.07
CA ILE A 93 -19.91 5.74 -11.90
C ILE A 93 -20.05 4.40 -11.18
N LEU A 94 -20.85 4.35 -10.12
CA LEU A 94 -21.10 3.12 -9.39
C LEU A 94 -21.71 2.05 -10.30
N GLY A 95 -22.63 2.45 -11.18
CA GLY A 95 -23.22 1.54 -12.14
C GLY A 95 -22.19 0.93 -13.09
N ILE A 96 -21.26 1.75 -13.57
CA ILE A 96 -20.16 1.27 -14.42
C ILE A 96 -19.29 0.27 -13.66
N MET A 97 -18.92 0.61 -12.43
CA MET A 97 -18.08 -0.27 -11.61
C MET A 97 -18.75 -1.61 -11.35
N LYS A 98 -20.04 -1.61 -11.04
CA LYS A 98 -20.81 -2.84 -10.85
C LYS A 98 -20.86 -3.69 -12.12
N ALA A 99 -21.04 -3.05 -13.28
CA ALA A 99 -21.08 -3.75 -14.56
C ALA A 99 -19.73 -4.41 -14.86
N LEU A 100 -18.63 -3.69 -14.62
CA LEU A 100 -17.28 -4.23 -14.81
C LEU A 100 -17.01 -5.41 -13.88
N ASN A 101 -17.47 -5.34 -12.64
CA ASN A 101 -17.25 -6.42 -11.67
C ASN A 101 -18.04 -7.69 -12.03
N LYS A 102 -19.18 -7.55 -12.70
CA LYS A 102 -19.95 -8.70 -13.13
C LYS A 102 -19.31 -9.48 -14.29
N GLN A 103 -18.38 -8.86 -14.99
CA GLN A 103 -17.69 -9.47 -16.14
C GLN A 103 -16.53 -10.36 -15.74
N LYS A 104 -16.21 -10.41 -14.44
CA LYS A 104 -15.11 -11.26 -13.95
C LYS A 104 -15.54 -12.68 -13.70
#